data_90f567ec3c6ca07c4673a9c5a6f60e42
#
_entry.id   90f567ec3c6ca07c4673a9c5a6f60e42
#
_cell.length_a   1.000
_cell.length_b   1.000
_cell.length_c   1.000
_cell.angle_alpha   90.00
_cell.angle_beta   90.00
_cell.angle_gamma   90.00
#
_symmetry.space_group_name_H-M   'P 1'
#
loop_
_entity.id
_entity.type
_entity.pdbx_description
1 polymer ?
#
loop_
_entity_poly.entity_id
_entity_poly.type
_entity_poly.pdbx_seq_one_letter_code
_entity_poly.pdbx_strand_id
1 'polypeptide(L)'
;MARVKRSVIAGARHKKILKKAKGYYNARRKVFRAAKQAVIKAGQYAYRDRKTNKRNFRALWITRINAEARVHGLSYSKLIAGLNLAGLSIDRKVLADIAMNDPAAFAVIAQKARDSLLKQAA
;
A
#
# COMPACT_ATOMS: atom_id res chain seq x y z
N MET A 1 -54.46 -16.44 16.42
CA MET A 1 -53.59 -15.62 15.54
C MET A 1 -52.12 -15.85 15.87
N ALA A 2 -51.27 -15.98 14.83
CA ALA A 2 -49.86 -16.12 15.03
C ALA A 2 -49.24 -14.76 15.49
N ARG A 3 -48.43 -14.82 16.55
CA ARG A 3 -47.76 -13.65 17.08
C ARG A 3 -46.50 -13.37 16.23
N VAL A 4 -46.33 -12.13 15.83
CA VAL A 4 -45.11 -11.69 15.15
C VAL A 4 -43.95 -11.71 16.14
N LYS A 5 -42.90 -12.47 15.84
CA LYS A 5 -41.69 -12.58 16.67
C LYS A 5 -40.50 -12.04 15.93
N ARG A 6 -39.73 -11.17 16.57
CA ARG A 6 -38.54 -10.57 15.99
C ARG A 6 -37.25 -11.26 16.46
N SER A 7 -37.34 -12.17 17.41
CA SER A 7 -36.16 -12.76 18.06
C SER A 7 -35.24 -13.48 17.09
N VAL A 8 -35.78 -14.22 16.13
CA VAL A 8 -35.01 -14.96 15.14
C VAL A 8 -34.22 -13.97 14.24
N ILE A 9 -34.91 -12.93 13.74
CA ILE A 9 -34.31 -11.91 12.86
C ILE A 9 -33.28 -11.12 13.62
N ALA A 10 -33.58 -10.69 14.85
CA ALA A 10 -32.64 -9.94 15.70
C ALA A 10 -31.38 -10.77 15.99
N GLY A 11 -31.58 -12.04 16.36
CA GLY A 11 -30.47 -12.97 16.60
C GLY A 11 -29.60 -13.18 15.39
N ALA A 12 -30.18 -13.25 14.19
CA ALA A 12 -29.43 -13.36 12.94
C ALA A 12 -28.57 -12.14 12.68
N ARG A 13 -29.11 -10.93 12.92
CA ARG A 13 -28.37 -9.68 12.77
C ARG A 13 -27.22 -9.60 13.75
N HIS A 14 -27.44 -10.02 15.02
CA HIS A 14 -26.39 -10.04 16.04
C HIS A 14 -25.29 -11.02 15.67
N LYS A 15 -25.64 -12.20 15.21
CA LYS A 15 -24.67 -13.23 14.79
C LYS A 15 -23.84 -12.77 13.60
N LYS A 16 -24.43 -12.03 12.68
CA LYS A 16 -23.71 -11.48 11.52
C LYS A 16 -22.59 -10.56 11.97
N ILE A 17 -22.86 -9.67 12.92
CA ILE A 17 -21.85 -8.76 13.47
C ILE A 17 -20.80 -9.52 14.27
N LEU A 18 -21.23 -10.43 15.15
CA LEU A 18 -20.31 -11.21 15.98
C LEU A 18 -19.39 -12.10 15.14
N LYS A 19 -19.88 -12.61 14.02
CA LYS A 19 -19.05 -13.37 13.08
C LYS A 19 -17.90 -12.53 12.54
N LYS A 20 -18.16 -11.26 12.23
CA LYS A 20 -17.13 -10.32 11.77
C LYS A 20 -16.15 -9.94 12.88
N ALA A 21 -16.56 -10.06 14.13
CA ALA A 21 -15.75 -9.72 15.31
C ALA A 21 -14.93 -10.89 15.85
N LYS A 22 -14.92 -12.05 15.18
CA LYS A 22 -14.14 -13.21 15.60
C LYS A 22 -12.66 -12.83 15.73
N GLY A 23 -12.06 -13.27 16.83
CA GLY A 23 -10.65 -13.00 17.12
C GLY A 23 -10.41 -11.67 17.82
N TYR A 24 -11.43 -10.85 18.02
CA TYR A 24 -11.29 -9.59 18.72
C TYR A 24 -11.10 -9.82 20.22
N TYR A 25 -10.53 -8.84 20.90
CA TYR A 25 -10.17 -8.94 22.31
C TYR A 25 -11.41 -8.83 23.21
N ASN A 26 -11.59 -9.85 24.07
CA ASN A 26 -12.55 -9.88 25.18
C ASN A 26 -13.99 -9.47 24.75
N ALA A 27 -14.60 -8.46 25.39
CA ALA A 27 -15.98 -8.02 25.13
C ALA A 27 -16.24 -7.66 23.66
N ARG A 28 -15.24 -7.22 22.93
CA ARG A 28 -15.36 -6.84 21.51
C ARG A 28 -15.71 -8.02 20.62
N ARG A 29 -15.43 -9.24 21.04
CA ARG A 29 -15.85 -10.44 20.30
C ARG A 29 -17.10 -11.10 20.88
N LYS A 30 -17.44 -10.82 22.13
CA LYS A 30 -18.50 -11.53 22.88
C LYS A 30 -19.79 -10.75 22.98
N VAL A 31 -19.72 -9.46 23.31
CA VAL A 31 -20.86 -8.59 23.58
C VAL A 31 -21.24 -7.85 22.30
N PHE A 32 -22.50 -7.96 21.87
CA PHE A 32 -22.97 -7.38 20.62
C PHE A 32 -22.72 -5.87 20.55
N ARG A 33 -23.03 -5.13 21.61
CA ARG A 33 -22.84 -3.65 21.62
C ARG A 33 -21.38 -3.27 21.39
N ALA A 34 -20.47 -3.92 22.08
CA ALA A 34 -19.05 -3.68 21.93
C ALA A 34 -18.54 -4.18 20.57
N ALA A 35 -19.02 -5.36 20.13
CA ALA A 35 -18.65 -5.93 18.83
C ALA A 35 -19.09 -5.05 17.68
N LYS A 36 -20.32 -4.50 17.76
CA LYS A 36 -20.84 -3.59 16.73
C LYS A 36 -19.95 -2.37 16.55
N GLN A 37 -19.58 -1.73 17.65
CA GLN A 37 -18.69 -0.57 17.61
C GLN A 37 -17.30 -0.92 17.07
N ALA A 38 -16.77 -2.06 17.50
CA ALA A 38 -15.47 -2.53 17.03
C ALA A 38 -15.49 -2.81 15.52
N VAL A 39 -16.52 -3.44 15.00
CA VAL A 39 -16.69 -3.74 13.57
C VAL A 39 -16.84 -2.45 12.74
N ILE A 40 -17.62 -1.48 13.24
CA ILE A 40 -17.79 -0.18 12.58
C ILE A 40 -16.44 0.52 12.48
N LYS A 41 -15.69 0.55 13.58
CA LYS A 41 -14.36 1.19 13.61
C LYS A 41 -13.37 0.49 12.70
N ALA A 42 -13.41 -0.85 12.68
CA ALA A 42 -12.58 -1.65 11.77
C ALA A 42 -12.87 -1.30 10.32
N GLY A 43 -14.14 -1.10 9.96
CA GLY A 43 -14.54 -0.69 8.61
C GLY A 43 -14.04 0.70 8.25
N GLN A 44 -14.09 1.64 9.19
CA GLN A 44 -13.57 3.00 9.01
C GLN A 44 -12.05 2.98 8.81
N TYR A 45 -11.34 2.18 9.61
CA TYR A 45 -9.90 2.02 9.48
C TYR A 45 -9.54 1.36 8.14
N ALA A 46 -10.30 0.35 7.73
CA ALA A 46 -10.07 -0.32 6.44
C ALA A 46 -10.21 0.66 5.27
N TYR A 47 -11.24 1.51 5.29
CA TYR A 47 -11.44 2.53 4.26
C TYR A 47 -10.27 3.53 4.21
N ARG A 48 -9.92 4.06 5.37
CA ARG A 48 -8.79 5.01 5.49
C ARG A 48 -7.47 4.37 5.06
N ASP A 49 -7.21 3.16 5.55
CA ASP A 49 -5.91 2.53 5.40
C ASP A 49 -5.70 1.92 4.01
N ARG A 50 -6.77 1.65 3.25
CA ARG A 50 -6.61 1.31 1.83
C ARG A 50 -5.96 2.45 1.05
N LYS A 51 -6.28 3.69 1.41
CA LYS A 51 -5.64 4.89 0.83
C LYS A 51 -4.21 5.06 1.34
N THR A 52 -4.01 4.86 2.63
CA THR A 52 -2.70 4.93 3.28
C THR A 52 -1.75 3.86 2.75
N ASN A 53 -2.27 2.66 2.46
CA ASN A 53 -1.50 1.55 1.92
C ASN A 53 -0.80 1.91 0.61
N LYS A 54 -1.49 2.61 -0.27
CA LYS A 54 -0.93 3.08 -1.55
C LYS A 54 0.24 4.03 -1.32
N ARG A 55 0.11 4.96 -0.37
CA ARG A 55 1.18 5.90 -0.01
C ARG A 55 2.37 5.18 0.61
N ASN A 56 2.10 4.20 1.48
CA ASN A 56 3.15 3.44 2.15
C ASN A 56 3.97 2.62 1.16
N PHE A 57 3.32 1.96 0.21
CA PHE A 57 4.01 1.20 -0.82
C PHE A 57 4.82 2.11 -1.74
N ARG A 58 4.26 3.25 -2.11
CA ARG A 58 5.00 4.22 -2.92
C ARG A 58 6.27 4.71 -2.20
N ALA A 59 6.16 5.00 -0.90
CA ALA A 59 7.32 5.38 -0.08
C ALA A 59 8.36 4.27 -0.03
N LEU A 60 7.93 3.02 0.10
CA LEU A 60 8.81 1.85 0.10
C LEU A 60 9.53 1.71 -1.24
N TRP A 61 8.82 1.83 -2.35
CA TRP A 61 9.41 1.77 -3.69
C TRP A 61 10.47 2.86 -3.89
N ILE A 62 10.16 4.08 -3.47
CA ILE A 62 11.09 5.21 -3.56
C ILE A 62 12.36 4.92 -2.73
N THR A 63 12.20 4.36 -1.53
CA THR A 63 13.33 3.99 -0.67
C THR A 63 14.24 2.97 -1.35
N ARG A 64 13.66 1.95 -1.94
CA ARG A 64 14.41 0.90 -2.64
C ARG A 64 15.12 1.44 -3.88
N ILE A 65 14.43 2.24 -4.68
CA ILE A 65 14.99 2.87 -5.88
C ILE A 65 16.15 3.79 -5.49
N ASN A 66 15.96 4.60 -4.45
CA ASN A 66 16.99 5.53 -3.98
C ASN A 66 18.24 4.80 -3.48
N ALA A 67 18.04 3.70 -2.75
CA ALA A 67 19.16 2.90 -2.24
C ALA A 67 20.04 2.38 -3.40
N GLU A 68 19.42 1.82 -4.42
CA GLU A 68 20.17 1.30 -5.57
C GLU A 68 20.72 2.43 -6.44
N ALA A 69 20.01 3.54 -6.60
CA ALA A 69 20.49 4.69 -7.35
C ALA A 69 21.77 5.26 -6.74
N ARG A 70 21.86 5.28 -5.41
CA ARG A 70 23.06 5.76 -4.71
C ARG A 70 24.28 4.87 -4.94
N VAL A 71 24.09 3.58 -5.15
CA VAL A 71 25.16 2.66 -5.55
C VAL A 71 25.79 3.12 -6.86
N HIS A 72 25.00 3.72 -7.75
CA HIS A 72 25.44 4.22 -9.04
C HIS A 72 25.78 5.72 -9.01
N GLY A 73 25.86 6.31 -7.83
CA GLY A 73 26.23 7.71 -7.65
C GLY A 73 25.13 8.73 -7.96
N LEU A 74 23.88 8.29 -8.02
CA LEU A 74 22.72 9.16 -8.28
C LEU A 74 21.83 9.24 -7.05
N SER A 75 21.23 10.42 -6.82
CA SER A 75 20.11 10.54 -5.87
C SER A 75 18.83 10.15 -6.59
N TYR A 76 17.80 9.86 -5.82
CA TYR A 76 16.50 9.52 -6.39
C TYR A 76 15.97 10.62 -7.33
N SER A 77 16.08 11.88 -6.91
CA SER A 77 15.61 13.02 -7.70
C SER A 77 16.33 13.11 -9.04
N LYS A 78 17.64 12.92 -9.03
CA LYS A 78 18.45 12.94 -10.25
C LYS A 78 18.13 11.76 -11.16
N LEU A 79 17.92 10.59 -10.58
CA LEU A 79 17.54 9.40 -11.35
C LEU A 79 16.21 9.63 -12.08
N ILE A 80 15.19 10.11 -11.37
CA ILE A 80 13.87 10.38 -11.96
C ILE A 80 13.95 11.48 -13.02
N ALA A 81 14.68 12.55 -12.74
CA ALA A 81 14.88 13.61 -13.71
C ALA A 81 15.57 13.09 -14.99
N GLY A 82 16.59 12.26 -14.82
CA GLY A 82 17.30 11.66 -15.95
C GLY A 82 16.42 10.72 -16.77
N LEU A 83 15.59 9.93 -16.13
CA LEU A 83 14.66 9.03 -16.82
C LEU A 83 13.60 9.82 -17.61
N ASN A 84 13.11 10.91 -17.05
CA ASN A 84 12.15 11.77 -17.74
C ASN A 84 12.78 12.41 -18.98
N LEU A 85 14.02 12.87 -18.87
CA LEU A 85 14.76 13.44 -19.99
C LEU A 85 15.06 12.40 -21.07
N ALA A 86 15.30 11.16 -20.66
CA ALA A 86 15.53 10.05 -21.59
C ALA A 86 14.25 9.56 -22.26
N GLY A 87 13.10 10.03 -21.83
CA GLY A 87 11.80 9.59 -22.35
C GLY A 87 11.39 8.21 -21.86
N LEU A 88 12.02 7.71 -20.80
CA LEU A 88 11.70 6.42 -20.22
C LEU A 88 10.58 6.57 -19.19
N SER A 89 9.49 5.85 -19.44
CA SER A 89 8.32 5.84 -18.55
C SER A 89 8.21 4.48 -17.88
N ILE A 90 8.87 4.34 -16.75
CA ILE A 90 8.85 3.10 -15.96
C ILE A 90 8.18 3.40 -14.63
N ASP A 91 7.22 2.53 -14.27
CA ASP A 91 6.50 2.63 -13.01
C ASP A 91 7.45 2.40 -11.83
N ARG A 92 7.24 3.11 -10.73
CA ARG A 92 8.07 2.99 -9.53
C ARG A 92 8.04 1.60 -8.93
N LYS A 93 6.91 0.93 -8.99
CA LYS A 93 6.79 -0.46 -8.54
C LYS A 93 7.74 -1.37 -9.29
N VAL A 94 7.77 -1.24 -10.62
CA VAL A 94 8.64 -2.03 -11.50
C VAL A 94 10.11 -1.68 -11.27
N LEU A 95 10.42 -0.38 -11.14
CA LEU A 95 11.79 0.08 -10.85
C LEU A 95 12.30 -0.47 -9.53
N ALA A 96 11.46 -0.49 -8.49
CA ALA A 96 11.83 -1.02 -7.18
C ALA A 96 12.10 -2.53 -7.25
N ASP A 97 11.31 -3.26 -8.02
CA ASP A 97 11.51 -4.69 -8.24
C ASP A 97 12.83 -4.96 -8.96
N ILE A 98 13.12 -4.21 -10.00
CA ILE A 98 14.38 -4.31 -10.73
C ILE A 98 15.57 -3.98 -9.81
N ALA A 99 15.43 -2.95 -8.99
CA ALA A 99 16.47 -2.53 -8.05
C ALA A 99 16.83 -3.63 -7.06
N MET A 100 15.85 -4.40 -6.62
CA MET A 100 16.08 -5.49 -5.67
C MET A 100 16.56 -6.77 -6.33
N ASN A 101 15.91 -7.16 -7.41
CA ASN A 101 16.03 -8.52 -7.96
C ASN A 101 16.94 -8.60 -9.18
N ASP A 102 17.18 -7.49 -9.87
CA ASP A 102 18.04 -7.44 -11.05
C ASP A 102 18.90 -6.18 -11.06
N PRO A 103 19.94 -6.11 -10.22
CA PRO A 103 20.82 -4.94 -10.17
C PRO A 103 21.51 -4.63 -11.51
N ALA A 104 21.79 -5.64 -12.31
CA ALA A 104 22.43 -5.45 -13.61
C ALA A 104 21.53 -4.65 -14.58
N ALA A 105 20.24 -4.98 -14.62
CA ALA A 105 19.28 -4.21 -15.43
C ALA A 105 19.11 -2.81 -14.89
N PHE A 106 19.12 -2.63 -13.57
CA PHE A 106 19.04 -1.31 -12.95
C PHE A 106 20.27 -0.46 -13.31
N ALA A 107 21.45 -1.06 -13.38
CA ALA A 107 22.67 -0.37 -13.78
C ALA A 107 22.53 0.24 -15.18
N VAL A 108 21.92 -0.48 -16.12
CA VAL A 108 21.65 0.03 -17.48
C VAL A 108 20.71 1.23 -17.43
N ILE A 109 19.65 1.13 -16.64
CA ILE A 109 18.68 2.23 -16.47
C ILE A 109 19.34 3.44 -15.85
N ALA A 110 20.14 3.26 -14.82
CA ALA A 110 20.88 4.33 -14.14
C ALA A 110 21.88 5.02 -15.11
N GLN A 111 22.53 4.24 -15.95
CA GLN A 111 23.46 4.78 -16.94
C GLN A 111 22.75 5.66 -17.97
N LYS A 112 21.59 5.22 -18.47
CA LYS A 112 20.78 6.02 -19.40
C LYS A 112 20.32 7.33 -18.75
N ALA A 113 19.92 7.30 -17.50
CA ALA A 113 19.52 8.50 -16.74
C ALA A 113 20.70 9.47 -16.61
N ARG A 114 21.86 8.94 -16.27
CA ARG A 114 23.10 9.73 -16.13
C ARG A 114 23.50 10.39 -17.45
N ASP A 115 23.46 9.63 -18.54
CA ASP A 115 23.78 10.13 -19.87
C ASP A 115 22.85 11.27 -20.30
N SER A 116 21.55 11.14 -20.01
CA SER A 116 20.57 12.17 -20.32
C SER A 116 20.81 13.44 -19.51
N LEU A 117 21.19 13.31 -18.24
CA LEU A 117 21.53 14.46 -17.39
C LEU A 117 22.78 15.17 -17.90
N LEU A 118 23.79 14.42 -18.34
CA LEU A 118 25.02 14.99 -18.90
C LEU A 118 24.75 15.72 -20.21
N LYS A 119 23.90 15.19 -21.08
CA LYS A 119 23.51 15.85 -22.33
C LYS A 119 22.79 17.16 -22.07
N GLN A 120 21.93 17.22 -21.06
CA GLN A 120 21.25 18.47 -20.71
C GLN A 120 22.22 19.51 -20.16
N ALA A 121 23.21 19.08 -19.40
CA ALA A 121 24.20 19.98 -18.81
C ALA A 121 25.20 20.54 -19.83
N ALA A 122 25.33 19.87 -20.97
CA ALA A 122 26.19 20.32 -22.07
C ALA A 122 25.44 21.36 -22.98
#